data_e0a236e538f5c6427b6c47a266185cb1
#
_entry.id   e0a236e538f5c6427b6c47a266185cb1
#
_cell.length_a   1.000
_cell.length_b   1.000
_cell.length_c   1.000
_cell.angle_alpha   90.00
_cell.angle_beta   90.00
_cell.angle_gamma   90.00
#
_symmetry.space_group_name_H-M   'P 1'
#
loop_
_entity.id
_entity.type
_entity.pdbx_description
1 polymer ?
#
loop_
_entity_poly.entity_id
_entity_poly.type
_entity_poly.pdbx_seq_one_letter_code
_entity_poly.pdbx_strand_id
1 'polypeptide(L)'
;MARTLFLHIGSHKTGTTALQQGLHRNRILLRACGATYVAAPTATHLHSYLGVPDLAAFLPAGLGVLDPDGLATRLAMAETETVLASSENFSFFFQKPAIAALADLLRPQFDTIRIVCYLRRQDRHAVSHHQEGAKPHRQVEGALWGHAPTALPAPSDAHDLYLDYDRRLGLWADVFGDAAMTIRVYDRNLLKNGDIFADFLSVTGLDITGLQAVGDRNTSLGAAQTKVGHLMNGLAIKGATAGTILARLSPEGRLLPSRPEAEAFQSRYTASNHRLNQRFQVSPGADLFNADYTDYPDIAANDWTEDGANAALLATLAQVNDLQPGLAALTADDLRSAAVALQSTAPEAALRLITAAHALRPSGPAIQKLKADLERKRDAAPPTGL
;
A
#
# COMPACT_ATOMS: atom_id res chain seq x y z
N MET A 1 30.75 20.77 -0.65
CA MET A 1 30.21 20.46 0.69
C MET A 1 29.71 19.03 0.67
N ALA A 2 29.89 18.31 1.76
CA ALA A 2 29.49 16.89 1.84
C ALA A 2 27.95 16.77 1.84
N ARG A 3 27.40 15.99 0.89
CA ARG A 3 25.96 15.81 0.74
C ARG A 3 25.51 14.53 1.42
N THR A 4 24.46 14.63 2.23
CA THR A 4 23.89 13.50 2.95
C THR A 4 22.45 13.24 2.51
N LEU A 5 22.14 12.00 2.12
CA LEU A 5 20.77 11.54 1.88
C LEU A 5 20.28 10.73 3.08
N PHE A 6 19.12 11.10 3.61
CA PHE A 6 18.32 10.24 4.49
C PHE A 6 17.18 9.62 3.68
N LEU A 7 17.29 8.35 3.39
CA LEU A 7 16.29 7.58 2.64
C LEU A 7 15.45 6.75 3.59
N HIS A 8 14.21 7.18 3.83
CA HIS A 8 13.24 6.41 4.60
C HIS A 8 12.58 5.35 3.70
N ILE A 9 12.77 4.09 4.06
CA ILE A 9 12.34 2.93 3.27
C ILE A 9 11.09 2.21 3.79
N GLY A 10 10.38 2.81 4.72
CA GLY A 10 9.18 2.23 5.34
C GLY A 10 9.48 1.70 6.76
N SER A 11 8.72 0.74 7.23
CA SER A 11 7.77 -0.16 6.58
C SER A 11 6.41 0.50 6.33
N HIS A 12 5.54 -0.20 5.56
CA HIS A 12 4.11 0.15 5.53
C HIS A 12 3.53 0.12 6.95
N LYS A 13 2.45 0.85 7.19
CA LYS A 13 1.72 0.89 8.48
C LYS A 13 2.55 1.31 9.70
N THR A 14 3.63 2.05 9.47
CA THR A 14 4.46 2.70 10.50
C THR A 14 4.38 4.22 10.44
N GLY A 15 3.22 4.79 10.11
CA GLY A 15 3.01 6.24 10.10
C GLY A 15 3.61 6.97 8.90
N THR A 16 3.92 6.27 7.81
CA THR A 16 4.56 6.82 6.60
C THR A 16 3.79 8.03 6.02
N THR A 17 2.46 7.95 5.99
CA THR A 17 1.63 9.07 5.53
C THR A 17 1.81 10.33 6.40
N ALA A 18 1.85 10.17 7.73
CA ALA A 18 2.07 11.30 8.65
C ALA A 18 3.47 11.89 8.46
N LEU A 19 4.49 11.03 8.35
CA LEU A 19 5.86 11.46 8.05
C LEU A 19 5.93 12.26 6.74
N GLN A 20 5.42 11.71 5.65
CA GLN A 20 5.46 12.34 4.32
C GLN A 20 4.68 13.66 4.29
N GLN A 21 3.52 13.72 4.95
CA GLN A 21 2.75 14.96 5.09
C GLN A 21 3.49 15.98 5.95
N GLY A 22 4.15 15.56 7.04
CA GLY A 22 4.98 16.39 7.88
C GLY A 22 6.12 17.02 7.09
N LEU A 23 6.87 16.21 6.36
CA LEU A 23 7.95 16.69 5.50
C LEU A 23 7.44 17.66 4.41
N HIS A 24 6.32 17.32 3.77
CA HIS A 24 5.74 18.16 2.72
C HIS A 24 5.24 19.53 3.25
N ARG A 25 4.52 19.53 4.37
CA ARG A 25 4.01 20.79 4.97
C ARG A 25 5.12 21.71 5.42
N ASN A 26 6.18 21.14 5.96
CA ASN A 26 7.30 21.90 6.51
C ASN A 26 8.44 22.10 5.47
N ARG A 27 8.24 21.82 4.19
CA ARG A 27 9.30 21.84 3.17
C ARG A 27 10.02 23.20 3.02
N ILE A 28 9.30 24.29 3.24
CA ILE A 28 9.89 25.65 3.17
C ILE A 28 10.80 25.86 4.38
N LEU A 29 10.35 25.50 5.57
CA LEU A 29 11.13 25.61 6.79
C LEU A 29 12.33 24.66 6.77
N LEU A 30 12.17 23.43 6.31
CA LEU A 30 13.24 22.48 6.10
C LEU A 30 14.33 23.06 5.19
N ARG A 31 13.93 23.68 4.07
CA ARG A 31 14.88 24.31 3.14
C ARG A 31 15.62 25.49 3.77
N ALA A 32 14.94 26.30 4.55
CA ALA A 32 15.57 27.37 5.31
C ALA A 32 16.59 26.87 6.34
N CYS A 33 16.41 25.65 6.85
CA CYS A 33 17.33 24.96 7.75
C CYS A 33 18.37 24.08 7.03
N GLY A 34 18.56 24.23 5.72
CA GLY A 34 19.57 23.48 4.96
C GLY A 34 19.19 22.06 4.55
N ALA A 35 17.90 21.71 4.58
CA ALA A 35 17.42 20.39 4.19
C ALA A 35 16.34 20.47 3.11
N THR A 36 16.46 19.67 2.06
CA THR A 36 15.44 19.55 1.01
C THR A 36 14.69 18.22 1.13
N TYR A 37 13.37 18.30 1.27
CA TYR A 37 12.53 17.12 1.10
C TYR A 37 12.19 16.93 -0.37
N VAL A 38 12.71 15.84 -0.93
CA VAL A 38 12.33 15.35 -2.26
C VAL A 38 11.15 14.42 -2.08
N ALA A 39 9.96 14.93 -2.34
CA ALA A 39 8.77 14.11 -2.40
C ALA A 39 8.99 13.08 -3.51
N ALA A 40 9.20 11.83 -3.13
CA ALA A 40 9.13 10.75 -4.07
C ALA A 40 7.67 10.68 -4.54
N PRO A 41 7.32 11.14 -5.75
CA PRO A 41 5.91 11.17 -6.16
C PRO A 41 5.34 9.78 -6.12
N THR A 42 6.20 8.80 -6.28
CA THR A 42 5.84 7.42 -6.07
C THR A 42 7.14 6.63 -6.24
N ALA A 43 7.61 6.05 -5.19
CA ALA A 43 8.63 5.01 -5.30
C ALA A 43 8.09 3.80 -6.11
N THR A 44 6.79 3.67 -6.30
CA THR A 44 6.15 2.76 -7.24
C THR A 44 6.79 2.84 -8.62
N HIS A 45 7.17 4.01 -9.04
CA HIS A 45 7.80 4.24 -10.33
C HIS A 45 9.29 3.87 -10.37
N LEU A 46 9.98 3.99 -9.25
CA LEU A 46 11.35 3.50 -9.15
C LEU A 46 11.41 1.98 -9.31
N HIS A 47 10.39 1.27 -8.86
CA HIS A 47 10.27 -0.18 -8.99
C HIS A 47 10.11 -0.62 -10.45
N SER A 48 9.24 0.03 -11.20
CA SER A 48 9.05 -0.26 -12.62
C SER A 48 10.34 0.00 -13.41
N TYR A 49 11.10 0.99 -12.99
CA TYR A 49 12.36 1.36 -13.61
C TYR A 49 13.49 0.36 -13.31
N LEU A 50 13.57 -0.11 -12.07
CA LEU A 50 14.63 -1.05 -11.68
C LEU A 50 14.37 -2.48 -12.14
N GLY A 51 13.26 -2.74 -12.83
CA GLY A 51 12.96 -4.05 -13.40
C GLY A 51 12.90 -5.17 -12.37
N VAL A 52 12.32 -4.91 -11.19
CA VAL A 52 12.24 -5.90 -10.10
C VAL A 52 11.07 -6.86 -10.36
N PRO A 53 11.33 -8.10 -10.83
CA PRO A 53 10.28 -9.03 -11.24
C PRO A 53 9.32 -9.40 -10.11
N ASP A 54 9.84 -9.53 -8.89
CA ASP A 54 9.06 -9.95 -7.72
C ASP A 54 8.02 -8.92 -7.30
N LEU A 55 8.24 -7.65 -7.65
CA LEU A 55 7.28 -6.60 -7.37
C LEU A 55 6.12 -6.58 -8.35
N ALA A 56 6.31 -7.07 -9.56
CA ALA A 56 5.23 -7.20 -10.53
C ALA A 56 4.09 -8.09 -10.00
N ALA A 57 4.39 -9.06 -9.11
CA ALA A 57 3.40 -9.90 -8.46
C ALA A 57 2.53 -9.12 -7.43
N PHE A 58 3.05 -8.03 -6.86
CA PHE A 58 2.39 -7.25 -5.81
C PHE A 58 1.90 -5.88 -6.29
N LEU A 59 2.43 -5.38 -7.41
CA LEU A 59 2.03 -4.08 -7.97
C LEU A 59 0.87 -4.25 -8.96
N PRO A 60 -0.12 -3.35 -8.97
CA PRO A 60 -1.19 -3.39 -9.96
C PRO A 60 -0.63 -3.29 -11.37
N ALA A 61 -1.09 -4.15 -12.26
CA ALA A 61 -0.84 -4.03 -13.68
C ALA A 61 -1.30 -2.64 -14.17
N GLY A 62 -0.40 -1.85 -14.75
CA GLY A 62 -0.73 -0.54 -15.31
C GLY A 62 -0.34 0.68 -14.46
N LEU A 63 0.43 0.50 -13.39
CA LEU A 63 1.19 1.63 -12.86
C LEU A 63 2.18 2.05 -13.93
N GLY A 64 1.88 3.18 -14.57
CA GLY A 64 2.66 3.71 -15.69
C GLY A 64 4.15 3.80 -15.34
N VAL A 65 4.98 3.49 -16.30
CA VAL A 65 6.42 3.73 -16.22
C VAL A 65 6.58 5.24 -15.98
N LEU A 66 6.98 5.63 -14.79
CA LEU A 66 7.45 6.98 -14.58
C LEU A 66 8.86 7.09 -15.13
N ASP A 67 9.11 8.30 -15.58
CA ASP A 67 10.40 8.83 -15.97
C ASP A 67 11.48 8.30 -15.02
N PRO A 68 12.34 7.41 -15.51
CA PRO A 68 13.40 6.79 -14.73
C PRO A 68 14.34 7.82 -14.11
N ASP A 69 14.53 8.93 -14.79
CA ASP A 69 15.39 10.01 -14.35
C ASP A 69 14.72 10.91 -13.31
N GLY A 70 13.41 10.74 -13.08
CA GLY A 70 12.62 11.64 -12.25
C GLY A 70 13.08 11.73 -10.79
N LEU A 71 13.34 10.60 -10.11
CA LEU A 71 13.83 10.64 -8.73
C LEU A 71 15.30 11.02 -8.67
N ALA A 72 16.15 10.43 -9.51
CA ALA A 72 17.57 10.72 -9.56
C ALA A 72 17.81 12.20 -9.91
N THR A 73 17.10 12.70 -10.92
CA THR A 73 17.16 14.10 -11.33
C THR A 73 16.71 15.04 -10.20
N ARG A 74 15.60 14.74 -9.53
CA ARG A 74 15.12 15.55 -8.40
C ARG A 74 16.06 15.54 -7.19
N LEU A 75 16.68 14.40 -6.90
CA LEU A 75 17.70 14.30 -5.86
C LEU A 75 18.95 15.09 -6.24
N ALA A 76 19.37 15.06 -7.52
CA ALA A 76 20.47 15.83 -8.03
C ALA A 76 20.20 17.35 -7.98
N MET A 77 18.97 17.77 -8.26
CA MET A 77 18.54 19.17 -8.22
C MET A 77 18.39 19.75 -6.81
N ALA A 78 18.43 18.93 -5.76
CA ALA A 78 18.40 19.41 -4.40
C ALA A 78 19.73 20.13 -4.08
N GLU A 79 19.65 21.44 -3.83
CA GLU A 79 20.82 22.31 -3.62
C GLU A 79 21.37 22.30 -2.19
N THR A 80 20.67 21.65 -1.26
CA THR A 80 21.07 21.61 0.16
C THR A 80 21.99 20.44 0.45
N GLU A 81 22.76 20.56 1.54
CA GLU A 81 23.66 19.50 2.02
C GLU A 81 22.89 18.29 2.51
N THR A 82 21.74 18.51 3.16
CA THR A 82 20.87 17.42 3.64
C THR A 82 19.69 17.24 2.69
N VAL A 83 19.51 16.00 2.25
CA VAL A 83 18.38 15.62 1.38
C VAL A 83 17.56 14.52 2.09
N LEU A 84 16.25 14.70 2.12
CA LEU A 84 15.32 13.80 2.76
C LEU A 84 14.42 13.18 1.69
N ALA A 85 14.29 11.86 1.66
CA ALA A 85 13.36 11.15 0.80
C ALA A 85 12.64 10.05 1.58
N SER A 86 11.37 9.80 1.26
CA SER A 86 10.56 8.81 1.98
C SER A 86 9.62 8.08 1.05
N SER A 87 9.69 6.76 1.06
CA SER A 87 8.66 5.89 0.51
C SER A 87 8.66 4.51 1.16
N GLU A 88 7.50 4.08 1.62
CA GLU A 88 7.28 2.73 2.16
C GLU A 88 7.38 1.63 1.09
N ASN A 89 7.23 1.96 -0.19
CA ASN A 89 7.33 0.97 -1.27
C ASN A 89 8.72 0.33 -1.40
N PHE A 90 9.76 0.99 -0.90
CA PHE A 90 11.08 0.34 -0.78
C PHE A 90 11.07 -0.91 0.12
N SER A 91 10.08 -1.08 0.98
CA SER A 91 9.91 -2.29 1.78
C SER A 91 9.63 -3.55 0.95
N PHE A 92 9.27 -3.41 -0.33
CA PHE A 92 9.10 -4.51 -1.27
C PHE A 92 10.39 -4.87 -2.03
N PHE A 93 11.52 -4.29 -1.70
CA PHE A 93 12.81 -4.68 -2.28
C PHE A 93 13.34 -5.94 -1.60
N PHE A 94 13.00 -7.10 -2.15
CA PHE A 94 13.35 -8.41 -1.63
C PHE A 94 14.59 -9.02 -2.28
N GLN A 95 15.22 -8.31 -3.22
CA GLN A 95 16.36 -8.79 -3.99
C GLN A 95 17.54 -7.82 -3.91
N LYS A 96 18.71 -8.36 -3.59
CA LYS A 96 19.96 -7.59 -3.50
C LYS A 96 20.32 -6.84 -4.78
N PRO A 97 20.15 -7.40 -6.00
CA PRO A 97 20.44 -6.67 -7.25
C PRO A 97 19.62 -5.38 -7.43
N ALA A 98 18.35 -5.37 -7.00
CA ALA A 98 17.51 -4.18 -7.08
C ALA A 98 18.00 -3.07 -6.13
N ILE A 99 18.41 -3.46 -4.92
CA ILE A 99 18.97 -2.53 -3.93
C ILE A 99 20.32 -2.01 -4.41
N ALA A 100 21.15 -2.87 -5.04
CA ALA A 100 22.43 -2.48 -5.61
C ALA A 100 22.27 -1.48 -6.75
N ALA A 101 21.33 -1.71 -7.66
CA ALA A 101 21.02 -0.76 -8.73
C ALA A 101 20.59 0.61 -8.20
N LEU A 102 19.79 0.64 -7.12
CA LEU A 102 19.46 1.88 -6.43
C LEU A 102 20.71 2.55 -5.82
N ALA A 103 21.58 1.77 -5.19
CA ALA A 103 22.81 2.29 -4.60
C ALA A 103 23.74 2.92 -5.67
N ASP A 104 23.87 2.27 -6.83
CA ASP A 104 24.67 2.76 -7.95
C ASP A 104 24.13 4.08 -8.51
N LEU A 105 22.82 4.28 -8.48
CA LEU A 105 22.17 5.55 -8.84
C LEU A 105 22.43 6.66 -7.81
N LEU A 106 22.48 6.33 -6.53
CA LEU A 106 22.56 7.30 -5.44
C LEU A 106 24.00 7.69 -5.07
N ARG A 107 24.93 6.74 -5.07
CA ARG A 107 26.33 6.96 -4.65
C ARG A 107 27.06 8.09 -5.40
N PRO A 108 26.86 8.32 -6.72
CA PRO A 108 27.50 9.43 -7.39
C PRO A 108 27.02 10.82 -6.92
N GLN A 109 25.88 10.88 -6.22
CA GLN A 109 25.21 12.12 -5.85
C GLN A 109 25.39 12.50 -4.38
N PHE A 110 25.76 11.53 -3.51
CA PHE A 110 25.83 11.71 -2.06
C PHE A 110 27.09 11.11 -1.46
N ASP A 111 27.77 11.87 -0.62
CA ASP A 111 28.93 11.39 0.14
C ASP A 111 28.52 10.46 1.26
N THR A 112 27.31 10.67 1.79
CA THR A 112 26.74 9.84 2.85
C THR A 112 25.29 9.49 2.52
N ILE A 113 24.96 8.21 2.64
CA ILE A 113 23.58 7.70 2.51
C ILE A 113 23.20 7.02 3.82
N ARG A 114 22.10 7.44 4.42
CA ARG A 114 21.50 6.87 5.62
C ARG A 114 20.17 6.24 5.27
N ILE A 115 20.02 4.95 5.53
CA ILE A 115 18.81 4.18 5.32
C ILE A 115 18.02 4.15 6.61
N VAL A 116 16.84 4.76 6.63
CA VAL A 116 15.98 4.83 7.81
C VAL A 116 14.79 3.91 7.64
N CYS A 117 14.55 3.02 8.61
CA CYS A 117 13.42 2.09 8.59
C CYS A 117 12.74 2.03 9.95
N TYR A 118 11.41 2.17 9.95
CA TYR A 118 10.59 1.93 11.12
C TYR A 118 9.94 0.56 11.05
N LEU A 119 10.04 -0.19 12.15
CA LEU A 119 9.50 -1.54 12.28
C LEU A 119 8.37 -1.56 13.29
N ARG A 120 7.32 -2.25 12.96
CA ARG A 120 6.20 -2.52 13.85
C ARG A 120 6.20 -4.00 14.20
N ARG A 121 5.82 -4.38 15.44
CA ARG A 121 5.70 -5.79 15.83
C ARG A 121 4.80 -6.52 14.84
N GLN A 122 5.22 -7.70 14.39
CA GLN A 122 4.68 -8.34 13.19
C GLN A 122 3.18 -8.65 13.28
N ASP A 123 2.67 -9.05 14.44
CA ASP A 123 1.25 -9.24 14.68
C ASP A 123 0.45 -7.94 14.46
N ARG A 124 0.90 -6.84 15.06
CA ARG A 124 0.30 -5.49 14.90
C ARG A 124 0.44 -4.98 13.46
N HIS A 125 1.54 -5.31 12.81
CA HIS A 125 1.77 -4.96 11.40
C HIS A 125 0.79 -5.71 10.51
N ALA A 126 0.72 -7.04 10.65
CA ALA A 126 -0.15 -7.90 9.85
C ALA A 126 -1.62 -7.50 9.98
N VAL A 127 -2.14 -7.33 11.20
CA VAL A 127 -3.51 -6.84 11.43
C VAL A 127 -3.76 -5.51 10.71
N SER A 128 -2.87 -4.54 10.88
CA SER A 128 -3.05 -3.20 10.30
C SER A 128 -2.94 -3.19 8.77
N HIS A 129 -2.04 -3.98 8.20
CA HIS A 129 -1.80 -4.00 6.76
C HIS A 129 -2.86 -4.84 6.04
N HIS A 130 -3.26 -5.98 6.61
CA HIS A 130 -4.37 -6.79 6.12
C HIS A 130 -5.67 -5.97 6.07
N GLN A 131 -6.00 -5.25 7.14
CA GLN A 131 -7.17 -4.36 7.15
C GLN A 131 -7.09 -3.23 6.11
N GLU A 132 -5.90 -2.74 5.79
CA GLU A 132 -5.72 -1.76 4.70
C GLU A 132 -6.10 -2.38 3.34
N GLY A 133 -5.83 -3.66 3.14
CA GLY A 133 -6.22 -4.42 1.95
C GLY A 133 -7.73 -4.52 1.72
N ALA A 134 -8.55 -4.26 2.74
CA ALA A 134 -10.01 -4.18 2.60
C ALA A 134 -10.49 -2.93 1.86
N LYS A 135 -9.66 -1.90 1.73
CA LYS A 135 -10.03 -0.65 1.06
C LYS A 135 -10.13 -0.84 -0.45
N PRO A 136 -11.14 -0.23 -1.11
CA PRO A 136 -11.48 -0.49 -2.52
C PRO A 136 -10.37 -0.21 -3.55
N HIS A 137 -9.37 0.57 -3.17
CA HIS A 137 -8.27 1.01 -4.04
C HIS A 137 -6.91 0.41 -3.65
N ARG A 138 -6.89 -0.52 -2.67
CA ARG A 138 -5.65 -1.11 -2.14
C ARG A 138 -5.41 -2.52 -2.69
N GLN A 139 -4.93 -2.60 -3.94
CA GLN A 139 -4.72 -3.87 -4.64
C GLN A 139 -3.44 -4.59 -4.20
N VAL A 140 -2.38 -3.85 -3.94
CA VAL A 140 -1.08 -4.40 -3.51
C VAL A 140 -1.20 -5.10 -2.17
N GLU A 141 -1.86 -4.44 -1.22
CA GLU A 141 -2.10 -4.99 0.10
C GLU A 141 -2.96 -6.25 0.03
N GLY A 142 -3.98 -6.26 -0.85
CA GLY A 142 -4.81 -7.44 -1.08
C GLY A 142 -4.04 -8.60 -1.68
N ALA A 143 -3.13 -8.35 -2.62
CA ALA A 143 -2.29 -9.38 -3.21
C ALA A 143 -1.33 -9.99 -2.18
N LEU A 144 -0.74 -9.16 -1.31
CA LEU A 144 0.18 -9.63 -0.25
C LEU A 144 -0.54 -10.35 0.88
N TRP A 145 -1.66 -9.77 1.39
CA TRP A 145 -2.32 -10.23 2.62
C TRP A 145 -3.55 -11.09 2.38
N GLY A 146 -4.01 -11.21 1.12
CA GLY A 146 -5.24 -11.91 0.78
C GLY A 146 -6.50 -11.14 1.17
N HIS A 147 -7.66 -11.81 1.01
CA HIS A 147 -8.97 -11.21 1.22
C HIS A 147 -9.82 -11.99 2.26
N ALA A 148 -9.18 -12.73 3.16
CA ALA A 148 -9.88 -13.39 4.24
C ALA A 148 -10.55 -12.35 5.16
N PRO A 149 -11.85 -12.49 5.50
CA PRO A 149 -12.57 -11.54 6.34
C PRO A 149 -12.28 -11.72 7.84
N THR A 150 -11.00 -11.91 8.17
CA THR A 150 -10.45 -12.15 9.51
C THR A 150 -9.50 -11.04 9.93
N ALA A 151 -9.09 -10.99 11.18
CA ALA A 151 -8.15 -9.97 11.65
C ALA A 151 -6.73 -10.22 11.17
N LEU A 152 -6.28 -11.47 11.22
CA LEU A 152 -4.97 -11.90 10.73
C LEU A 152 -5.12 -12.61 9.39
N PRO A 153 -4.21 -12.38 8.43
CA PRO A 153 -4.16 -13.18 7.22
C PRO A 153 -3.71 -14.61 7.51
N ALA A 154 -4.08 -15.54 6.64
CA ALA A 154 -3.49 -16.87 6.68
C ALA A 154 -1.98 -16.77 6.36
N PRO A 155 -1.10 -17.47 7.10
CA PRO A 155 0.33 -17.44 6.83
C PRO A 155 0.67 -17.86 5.40
N SER A 156 1.65 -17.16 4.81
CA SER A 156 2.15 -17.46 3.45
C SER A 156 3.63 -17.10 3.33
N ASP A 157 4.30 -17.64 2.32
CA ASP A 157 5.70 -17.32 2.02
C ASP A 157 5.90 -15.83 1.70
N ALA A 158 4.88 -15.20 1.11
CA ALA A 158 4.90 -13.76 0.84
C ALA A 158 4.93 -12.93 2.14
N HIS A 159 4.20 -13.38 3.18
CA HIS A 159 4.27 -12.75 4.49
C HIS A 159 5.65 -12.90 5.11
N ASP A 160 6.27 -14.07 5.00
CA ASP A 160 7.60 -14.32 5.55
C ASP A 160 8.66 -13.48 4.82
N LEU A 161 8.56 -13.31 3.49
CA LEU A 161 9.43 -12.37 2.75
C LEU A 161 9.31 -10.94 3.29
N TYR A 162 8.11 -10.51 3.63
CA TYR A 162 7.87 -9.14 4.08
C TYR A 162 8.19 -8.93 5.57
N LEU A 163 7.81 -9.87 6.43
CA LEU A 163 7.87 -9.76 7.90
C LEU A 163 9.15 -10.32 8.53
N ASP A 164 9.96 -11.09 7.80
CA ASP A 164 11.31 -11.44 8.23
C ASP A 164 12.22 -10.20 8.09
N TYR A 165 12.22 -9.38 9.13
CA TYR A 165 12.92 -8.10 9.13
C TYR A 165 14.43 -8.25 9.06
N ASP A 166 15.01 -9.30 9.67
CA ASP A 166 16.44 -9.59 9.61
C ASP A 166 16.87 -9.87 8.16
N ARG A 167 16.17 -10.75 7.49
CA ARG A 167 16.41 -11.06 6.08
C ARG A 167 16.26 -9.82 5.20
N ARG A 168 15.15 -9.12 5.35
CA ARG A 168 14.82 -7.97 4.50
C ARG A 168 15.80 -6.81 4.68
N LEU A 169 16.09 -6.41 5.91
CA LEU A 169 17.00 -5.30 6.19
C LEU A 169 18.47 -5.71 6.07
N GLY A 170 18.78 -6.99 6.24
CA GLY A 170 20.08 -7.55 5.91
C GLY A 170 20.49 -7.32 4.47
N LEU A 171 19.55 -7.44 3.51
CA LEU A 171 19.82 -7.13 2.09
C LEU A 171 20.24 -5.66 1.88
N TRP A 172 19.59 -4.71 2.59
CA TRP A 172 19.95 -3.30 2.56
C TRP A 172 21.33 -3.04 3.18
N ALA A 173 21.58 -3.64 4.35
CA ALA A 173 22.85 -3.52 5.03
C ALA A 173 24.01 -4.15 4.25
N ASP A 174 23.76 -5.23 3.52
CA ASP A 174 24.75 -5.87 2.64
C ASP A 174 25.17 -4.97 1.46
N VAL A 175 24.32 -4.02 1.07
CA VAL A 175 24.61 -3.09 -0.03
C VAL A 175 25.14 -1.75 0.50
N PHE A 176 24.52 -1.18 1.51
CA PHE A 176 24.87 0.16 2.00
C PHE A 176 25.84 0.13 3.18
N GLY A 177 26.02 -1.02 3.83
CA GLY A 177 26.81 -1.20 5.06
C GLY A 177 25.95 -1.03 6.31
N ASP A 178 26.30 -1.76 7.39
CA ASP A 178 25.58 -1.71 8.68
C ASP A 178 25.55 -0.29 9.27
N ALA A 179 26.64 0.45 9.13
CA ALA A 179 26.74 1.82 9.63
C ALA A 179 25.81 2.82 8.91
N ALA A 180 25.30 2.48 7.73
CA ALA A 180 24.32 3.29 7.01
C ALA A 180 22.89 3.08 7.52
N MET A 181 22.65 1.97 8.23
CA MET A 181 21.30 1.59 8.68
C MET A 181 20.92 2.31 9.97
N THR A 182 19.71 2.88 9.97
CA THR A 182 19.05 3.41 11.17
C THR A 182 17.69 2.76 11.27
N ILE A 183 17.60 1.76 12.15
CA ILE A 183 16.37 0.98 12.35
C ILE A 183 15.73 1.41 13.67
N ARG A 184 14.43 1.65 13.65
CA ARG A 184 13.68 2.12 14.82
C ARG A 184 12.40 1.33 15.00
N VAL A 185 11.97 1.16 16.24
CA VAL A 185 10.68 0.57 16.56
C VAL A 185 9.59 1.63 16.46
N TYR A 186 8.56 1.35 15.67
CA TYR A 186 7.36 2.17 15.59
C TYR A 186 6.41 1.84 16.75
N ASP A 187 6.65 2.50 17.85
CA ASP A 187 5.79 2.51 19.04
C ASP A 187 5.72 3.93 19.59
N ARG A 188 4.52 4.44 19.86
CA ARG A 188 4.34 5.83 20.33
C ARG A 188 5.14 6.14 21.59
N ASN A 189 5.34 5.15 22.44
CA ASN A 189 6.11 5.32 23.68
C ASN A 189 7.64 5.42 23.43
N LEU A 190 8.11 4.96 22.27
CA LEU A 190 9.53 4.97 21.88
C LEU A 190 9.88 6.07 20.88
N LEU A 191 8.88 6.61 20.19
CA LEU A 191 9.08 7.73 19.27
C LEU A 191 9.28 9.04 20.02
N LYS A 192 10.16 9.90 19.51
CA LYS A 192 10.34 11.26 20.06
C LYS A 192 9.00 12.01 20.07
N ASN A 193 8.57 12.43 21.25
CA ASN A 193 7.27 13.09 21.47
C ASN A 193 6.04 12.26 21.03
N GLY A 194 6.16 10.93 20.90
CA GLY A 194 5.11 10.06 20.38
C GLY A 194 4.77 10.27 18.90
N ASP A 195 5.61 10.99 18.16
CA ASP A 195 5.35 11.44 16.80
C ASP A 195 6.45 10.98 15.83
N ILE A 196 6.06 10.34 14.73
CA ILE A 196 7.00 9.79 13.73
C ILE A 196 7.78 10.88 13.00
N PHE A 197 7.17 12.03 12.75
CA PHE A 197 7.83 13.12 12.06
C PHE A 197 8.90 13.77 12.96
N ALA A 198 8.58 14.02 14.23
CA ALA A 198 9.55 14.51 15.22
C ALA A 198 10.69 13.50 15.44
N ASP A 199 10.37 12.20 15.47
CA ASP A 199 11.37 11.15 15.62
C ASP A 199 12.30 11.07 14.42
N PHE A 200 11.75 11.10 13.20
CA PHE A 200 12.56 11.10 11.97
C PHE A 200 13.49 12.31 11.89
N LEU A 201 13.01 13.51 12.22
CA LEU A 201 13.87 14.68 12.26
C LEU A 201 14.99 14.54 13.30
N SER A 202 14.73 13.91 14.44
CA SER A 202 15.79 13.64 15.42
C SER A 202 16.87 12.70 14.89
N VAL A 203 16.51 11.74 14.03
CA VAL A 203 17.44 10.85 13.34
C VAL A 203 18.32 11.64 12.36
N THR A 204 17.79 12.65 11.72
CA THR A 204 18.54 13.48 10.75
C THR A 204 19.48 14.48 11.43
N GLY A 205 19.35 14.68 12.73
CA GLY A 205 20.09 15.71 13.46
C GLY A 205 19.61 17.14 13.19
N LEU A 206 18.51 17.30 12.46
CA LEU A 206 17.92 18.61 12.22
C LEU A 206 17.14 19.09 13.44
N ASP A 207 17.55 20.22 13.98
CA ASP A 207 16.82 20.92 15.04
C ASP A 207 16.02 22.06 14.40
N ILE A 208 14.71 21.84 14.29
CA ILE A 208 13.82 22.78 13.60
C ILE A 208 12.75 23.27 14.58
N THR A 209 12.78 24.55 14.87
CA THR A 209 11.73 25.21 15.64
C THR A 209 10.59 25.66 14.73
N GLY A 210 9.36 25.74 15.27
CA GLY A 210 8.20 26.24 14.53
C GLY A 210 7.57 25.25 13.56
N LEU A 211 7.84 23.95 13.72
CA LEU A 211 7.24 22.90 12.90
C LEU A 211 5.71 22.88 13.00
N GLN A 212 5.06 22.77 11.86
CA GLN A 212 3.63 22.54 11.79
C GLN A 212 3.33 21.05 12.10
N ALA A 213 2.54 20.84 13.14
CA ALA A 213 2.10 19.50 13.51
C ALA A 213 1.23 18.88 12.41
N VAL A 214 1.36 17.57 12.25
CA VAL A 214 0.50 16.77 11.38
C VAL A 214 -0.54 16.08 12.24
N GLY A 215 -1.80 16.51 12.15
CA GLY A 215 -2.89 15.85 12.88
C GLY A 215 -3.10 14.40 12.40
N ASP A 216 -3.48 13.53 13.33
CA ASP A 216 -3.88 12.14 13.02
C ASP A 216 -5.11 12.15 12.10
N ARG A 217 -4.93 11.78 10.81
CA ARG A 217 -6.01 11.69 9.82
C ARG A 217 -6.32 10.26 9.37
N ASN A 218 -5.68 9.25 9.95
CA ASN A 218 -5.93 7.87 9.56
C ASN A 218 -7.15 7.29 10.28
N THR A 219 -8.32 7.42 9.66
CA THR A 219 -9.49 6.62 10.02
C THR A 219 -9.29 5.19 9.52
N SER A 220 -9.13 4.26 10.44
CA SER A 220 -9.21 2.83 10.14
C SER A 220 -10.65 2.48 9.76
N LEU A 221 -10.82 1.48 8.90
CA LEU A 221 -12.14 0.90 8.66
C LEU A 221 -12.66 0.24 9.94
N GLY A 222 -13.97 0.30 10.16
CA GLY A 222 -14.64 -0.47 11.21
C GLY A 222 -14.63 -1.97 10.92
N ALA A 223 -15.05 -2.77 11.88
CA ALA A 223 -15.06 -4.24 11.76
C ALA A 223 -15.92 -4.72 10.57
N ALA A 224 -17.16 -4.23 10.47
CA ALA A 224 -18.06 -4.58 9.37
C ALA A 224 -17.52 -4.10 8.00
N GLN A 225 -17.00 -2.86 7.96
CA GLN A 225 -16.39 -2.31 6.75
C GLN A 225 -15.19 -3.14 6.27
N THR A 226 -14.34 -3.60 7.19
CA THR A 226 -13.17 -4.42 6.88
C THR A 226 -13.58 -5.76 6.30
N LYS A 227 -14.54 -6.46 6.93
CA LYS A 227 -15.04 -7.76 6.45
C LYS A 227 -15.64 -7.65 5.05
N VAL A 228 -16.57 -6.71 4.86
CA VAL A 228 -17.25 -6.51 3.58
C VAL A 228 -16.24 -6.07 2.50
N GLY A 229 -15.28 -5.21 2.87
CA GLY A 229 -14.21 -4.78 1.97
C GLY A 229 -13.39 -5.95 1.43
N HIS A 230 -12.98 -6.88 2.28
CA HIS A 230 -12.27 -8.09 1.86
C HIS A 230 -13.12 -8.97 0.94
N LEU A 231 -14.39 -9.21 1.29
CA LEU A 231 -15.30 -9.99 0.46
C LEU A 231 -15.50 -9.35 -0.92
N MET A 232 -15.70 -8.03 -0.97
CA MET A 232 -15.81 -7.29 -2.24
C MET A 232 -14.54 -7.35 -3.08
N ASN A 233 -13.37 -7.20 -2.46
CA ASN A 233 -12.10 -7.28 -3.17
C ASN A 233 -11.84 -8.68 -3.71
N GLY A 234 -12.22 -9.74 -2.98
CA GLY A 234 -12.19 -11.13 -3.45
C GLY A 234 -13.07 -11.38 -4.68
N LEU A 235 -14.15 -10.61 -4.83
CA LEU A 235 -15.05 -10.64 -5.99
C LEU A 235 -14.68 -9.58 -7.06
N ALA A 236 -13.58 -8.89 -6.91
CA ALA A 236 -13.14 -7.79 -7.77
C ALA A 236 -14.13 -6.61 -7.85
N ILE A 237 -14.99 -6.41 -6.84
CA ILE A 237 -15.87 -5.24 -6.72
C ILE A 237 -15.02 -4.07 -6.18
N LYS A 238 -14.82 -3.04 -6.99
CA LYS A 238 -13.88 -1.96 -6.74
C LYS A 238 -14.48 -0.57 -6.96
N GLY A 239 -13.69 0.46 -6.67
CA GLY A 239 -13.99 1.85 -7.01
C GLY A 239 -15.21 2.41 -6.27
N ALA A 240 -16.01 3.20 -6.98
CA ALA A 240 -17.14 3.93 -6.42
C ALA A 240 -18.20 3.00 -5.79
N THR A 241 -18.51 1.87 -6.44
CA THR A 241 -19.48 0.89 -5.92
C THR A 241 -19.08 0.36 -4.57
N ALA A 242 -17.83 -0.11 -4.43
CA ALA A 242 -17.31 -0.59 -3.15
C ALA A 242 -17.28 0.53 -2.10
N GLY A 243 -16.85 1.73 -2.50
CA GLY A 243 -16.84 2.91 -1.61
C GLY A 243 -18.22 3.25 -1.05
N THR A 244 -19.24 3.21 -1.91
CA THR A 244 -20.64 3.50 -1.51
C THR A 244 -21.18 2.45 -0.54
N ILE A 245 -20.90 1.16 -0.77
CA ILE A 245 -21.30 0.09 0.14
C ILE A 245 -20.63 0.27 1.51
N LEU A 246 -19.32 0.49 1.53
CA LEU A 246 -18.59 0.67 2.80
C LEU A 246 -19.06 1.90 3.58
N ALA A 247 -19.41 2.99 2.90
CA ALA A 247 -19.90 4.20 3.55
C ALA A 247 -21.25 4.02 4.26
N ARG A 248 -22.02 2.98 3.93
CA ARG A 248 -23.29 2.63 4.58
C ARG A 248 -23.13 1.73 5.80
N LEU A 249 -21.94 1.20 6.02
CA LEU A 249 -21.64 0.32 7.14
C LEU A 249 -21.09 1.11 8.33
N SER A 250 -21.33 0.61 9.53
CA SER A 250 -20.77 1.20 10.75
C SER A 250 -19.24 1.28 10.68
N PRO A 251 -18.63 2.44 10.97
CA PRO A 251 -17.19 2.57 11.09
C PRO A 251 -16.67 2.08 12.45
N GLU A 252 -17.54 1.56 13.31
CA GLU A 252 -17.21 1.15 14.66
C GLU A 252 -16.59 -0.24 14.72
N GLY A 253 -15.94 -0.51 15.86
CA GLY A 253 -15.28 -1.78 16.14
C GLY A 253 -14.00 -1.97 15.33
N ARG A 254 -13.30 -3.04 15.63
CA ARG A 254 -12.10 -3.48 14.91
C ARG A 254 -12.10 -5.00 14.83
N LEU A 255 -11.61 -5.55 13.74
CA LEU A 255 -11.23 -6.94 13.71
C LEU A 255 -9.94 -7.09 14.50
N LEU A 256 -9.95 -7.92 15.53
CA LEU A 256 -8.78 -8.20 16.35
C LEU A 256 -8.63 -9.71 16.50
N PRO A 257 -7.41 -10.26 16.38
CA PRO A 257 -7.14 -11.63 16.76
C PRO A 257 -7.30 -11.77 18.27
N SER A 258 -7.46 -12.97 18.76
CA SER A 258 -7.27 -13.26 20.18
C SER A 258 -5.79 -13.07 20.56
N ARG A 259 -5.55 -12.90 21.87
CA ARG A 259 -4.18 -12.81 22.39
C ARG A 259 -3.34 -14.04 22.01
N PRO A 260 -3.81 -15.30 22.20
CA PRO A 260 -3.07 -16.47 21.77
C PRO A 260 -2.74 -16.51 20.26
N GLU A 261 -3.67 -16.05 19.40
CA GLU A 261 -3.42 -15.98 17.96
C GLU A 261 -2.33 -14.95 17.62
N ALA A 262 -2.37 -13.78 18.27
CA ALA A 262 -1.36 -12.74 18.08
C ALA A 262 0.02 -13.20 18.54
N GLU A 263 0.10 -13.87 19.70
CA GLU A 263 1.34 -14.47 20.24
C GLU A 263 1.89 -15.54 19.30
N ALA A 264 1.03 -16.46 18.85
CA ALA A 264 1.41 -17.51 17.90
C ALA A 264 1.92 -16.94 16.57
N PHE A 265 1.26 -15.89 16.06
CA PHE A 265 1.71 -15.22 14.85
C PHE A 265 3.08 -14.56 15.05
N GLN A 266 3.27 -13.85 16.14
CA GLN A 266 4.53 -13.16 16.47
C GLN A 266 5.69 -14.13 16.71
N SER A 267 5.43 -15.28 17.35
CA SER A 267 6.46 -16.27 17.69
C SER A 267 7.22 -16.79 16.46
N ARG A 268 6.61 -16.79 15.29
CA ARG A 268 7.24 -17.18 14.01
C ARG A 268 8.47 -16.33 13.68
N TYR A 269 8.50 -15.08 14.13
CA TYR A 269 9.54 -14.09 13.80
C TYR A 269 10.51 -13.84 14.96
N THR A 270 10.36 -14.50 16.10
CA THR A 270 11.19 -14.24 17.29
C THR A 270 12.68 -14.40 16.98
N ALA A 271 13.08 -15.50 16.35
CA ALA A 271 14.48 -15.76 16.02
C ALA A 271 15.06 -14.72 15.04
N SER A 272 14.28 -14.30 14.05
CA SER A 272 14.65 -13.24 13.10
C SER A 272 14.82 -11.90 13.83
N ASN A 273 13.88 -11.56 14.70
CA ASN A 273 13.92 -10.33 15.49
C ASN A 273 15.15 -10.28 16.42
N HIS A 274 15.50 -11.39 17.04
CA HIS A 274 16.72 -11.47 17.87
C HIS A 274 17.99 -11.22 17.04
N ARG A 275 18.15 -11.86 15.87
CA ARG A 275 19.31 -11.64 15.00
C ARG A 275 19.41 -10.19 14.53
N LEU A 276 18.27 -9.60 14.13
CA LEU A 276 18.23 -8.19 13.75
C LEU A 276 18.68 -7.30 14.90
N ASN A 277 18.13 -7.52 16.10
CA ASN A 277 18.48 -6.72 17.27
C ASN A 277 19.94 -6.90 17.69
N GLN A 278 20.49 -8.10 17.60
CA GLN A 278 21.91 -8.36 17.85
C GLN A 278 22.82 -7.58 16.87
N ARG A 279 22.44 -7.56 15.59
CA ARG A 279 23.22 -6.87 14.54
C ARG A 279 23.20 -5.36 14.67
N PHE A 280 22.02 -4.79 14.90
CA PHE A 280 21.81 -3.34 14.79
C PHE A 280 21.56 -2.63 16.12
N GLN A 281 21.46 -3.35 17.24
CA GLN A 281 21.23 -2.78 18.58
C GLN A 281 20.04 -1.81 18.63
N VAL A 282 18.92 -2.21 18.01
CA VAL A 282 17.71 -1.36 17.84
C VAL A 282 17.01 -1.10 19.16
N SER A 283 16.91 -2.13 19.99
CA SER A 283 16.28 -2.09 21.31
C SER A 283 17.25 -2.54 22.40
N PRO A 284 17.15 -2.00 23.61
CA PRO A 284 17.93 -2.50 24.74
C PRO A 284 17.51 -3.93 25.10
N GLY A 285 18.46 -4.81 25.36
CA GLY A 285 18.20 -6.22 25.67
C GLY A 285 18.15 -7.12 24.44
N ALA A 286 17.62 -8.34 24.61
CA ALA A 286 17.59 -9.35 23.54
C ALA A 286 16.43 -9.14 22.56
N ASP A 287 15.30 -8.70 23.06
CA ASP A 287 14.06 -8.61 22.29
C ASP A 287 13.95 -7.30 21.52
N LEU A 288 13.63 -7.41 20.23
CA LEU A 288 13.39 -6.24 19.38
C LEU A 288 12.10 -5.49 19.76
N PHE A 289 11.06 -6.22 20.16
CA PHE A 289 9.76 -5.69 20.54
C PHE A 289 9.37 -6.15 21.95
N ASN A 290 8.56 -5.36 22.63
CA ASN A 290 7.95 -5.77 23.89
C ASN A 290 6.93 -6.91 23.68
N ALA A 291 6.73 -7.71 24.72
CA ALA A 291 5.76 -8.81 24.76
C ALA A 291 4.42 -8.37 25.35
N ASP A 292 4.00 -7.12 25.12
CA ASP A 292 2.71 -6.63 25.57
C ASP A 292 1.63 -6.91 24.54
N TYR A 293 0.72 -7.80 24.88
CA TYR A 293 -0.45 -8.22 24.08
C TYR A 293 -1.78 -7.83 24.73
N THR A 294 -1.76 -6.93 25.71
CA THR A 294 -2.96 -6.51 26.46
C THR A 294 -4.02 -5.82 25.60
N ASP A 295 -3.62 -5.25 24.45
CA ASP A 295 -4.53 -4.66 23.48
C ASP A 295 -5.43 -5.70 22.77
N TYR A 296 -5.10 -6.98 22.86
CA TYR A 296 -5.87 -8.05 22.22
C TYR A 296 -6.84 -8.72 23.21
N PRO A 297 -8.07 -9.01 22.76
CA PRO A 297 -9.05 -9.74 23.57
C PRO A 297 -8.61 -11.20 23.76
N ASP A 298 -9.19 -11.87 24.75
CA ASP A 298 -8.95 -13.30 24.98
C ASP A 298 -9.61 -14.17 23.89
N ILE A 299 -10.71 -13.70 23.31
CA ILE A 299 -11.41 -14.33 22.18
C ILE A 299 -11.37 -13.38 21.00
N ALA A 300 -11.04 -13.90 19.82
CA ALA A 300 -10.91 -13.09 18.61
C ALA A 300 -12.22 -12.34 18.28
N ALA A 301 -12.09 -11.05 17.95
CA ALA A 301 -13.20 -10.22 17.48
C ALA A 301 -13.35 -10.34 15.95
N ASN A 302 -13.58 -11.58 15.48
CA ASN A 302 -13.65 -11.93 14.06
C ASN A 302 -15.05 -12.29 13.59
N ASP A 303 -15.96 -12.65 14.51
CA ASP A 303 -17.25 -13.21 14.16
C ASP A 303 -18.24 -12.16 13.66
N TRP A 304 -19.13 -12.58 12.76
CA TRP A 304 -20.31 -11.83 12.42
C TRP A 304 -21.35 -11.99 13.54
N THR A 305 -21.93 -10.89 13.98
CA THR A 305 -23.23 -10.95 14.64
C THR A 305 -24.32 -11.01 13.57
N GLU A 306 -25.48 -11.56 13.89
CA GLU A 306 -26.62 -11.58 12.96
C GLU A 306 -26.99 -10.17 12.50
N ASP A 307 -27.06 -9.23 13.44
CA ASP A 307 -27.33 -7.82 13.13
C ASP A 307 -26.27 -7.21 12.19
N GLY A 308 -24.99 -7.49 12.45
CA GLY A 308 -23.89 -7.02 11.60
C GLY A 308 -23.95 -7.62 10.19
N ALA A 309 -24.27 -8.91 10.07
CA ALA A 309 -24.45 -9.57 8.78
C ALA A 309 -25.67 -9.01 8.01
N ASN A 310 -26.78 -8.82 8.70
CA ASN A 310 -27.98 -8.21 8.13
C ASN A 310 -27.73 -6.76 7.67
N ALA A 311 -27.02 -5.96 8.45
CA ALA A 311 -26.64 -4.60 8.08
C ALA A 311 -25.76 -4.58 6.83
N ALA A 312 -24.77 -5.48 6.71
CA ALA A 312 -23.94 -5.62 5.53
C ALA A 312 -24.72 -6.02 4.29
N LEU A 313 -25.65 -6.99 4.44
CA LEU A 313 -26.52 -7.43 3.37
C LEU A 313 -27.45 -6.31 2.91
N LEU A 314 -28.09 -5.59 3.83
CA LEU A 314 -28.97 -4.47 3.53
C LEU A 314 -28.21 -3.34 2.82
N ALA A 315 -27.00 -3.00 3.22
CA ALA A 315 -26.17 -2.00 2.56
C ALA A 315 -25.86 -2.39 1.10
N THR A 316 -25.58 -3.69 0.87
CA THR A 316 -25.31 -4.22 -0.48
C THR A 316 -26.58 -4.22 -1.33
N LEU A 317 -27.71 -4.69 -0.81
CA LEU A 317 -28.99 -4.69 -1.50
C LEU A 317 -29.48 -3.28 -1.84
N ALA A 318 -29.28 -2.32 -0.93
CA ALA A 318 -29.61 -0.91 -1.19
C ALA A 318 -28.78 -0.35 -2.35
N GLN A 319 -27.49 -0.70 -2.44
CA GLN A 319 -26.66 -0.29 -3.57
C GLN A 319 -27.13 -0.92 -4.90
N VAL A 320 -27.52 -2.19 -4.88
CA VAL A 320 -28.11 -2.84 -6.06
C VAL A 320 -29.40 -2.15 -6.48
N ASN A 321 -30.27 -1.81 -5.51
CA ASN A 321 -31.50 -1.10 -5.77
C ASN A 321 -31.28 0.30 -6.35
N ASP A 322 -30.28 1.05 -5.86
CA ASP A 322 -29.93 2.38 -6.39
C ASP A 322 -29.35 2.33 -7.81
N LEU A 323 -28.73 1.21 -8.20
CA LEU A 323 -28.23 1.00 -9.56
C LEU A 323 -29.36 0.63 -10.56
N GLN A 324 -30.44 0.03 -10.07
CA GLN A 324 -31.56 -0.41 -10.95
C GLN A 324 -32.20 0.69 -11.77
N PRO A 325 -32.53 1.88 -11.23
CA PRO A 325 -33.15 2.94 -12.04
C PRO A 325 -32.24 3.43 -13.18
N GLY A 326 -30.92 3.49 -12.92
CA GLY A 326 -29.95 3.87 -13.96
C GLY A 326 -29.81 2.82 -15.05
N LEU A 327 -29.86 1.54 -14.68
CA LEU A 327 -29.85 0.43 -15.66
C LEU A 327 -31.16 0.27 -16.37
N ALA A 328 -32.30 0.46 -15.71
CA ALA A 328 -33.64 0.39 -16.31
C ALA A 328 -33.91 1.54 -17.28
N ALA A 329 -33.21 2.68 -17.09
CA ALA A 329 -33.28 3.82 -18.01
C ALA A 329 -32.44 3.65 -19.28
N LEU A 330 -31.44 2.76 -19.28
CA LEU A 330 -30.61 2.51 -20.45
C LEU A 330 -31.33 1.63 -21.45
N THR A 331 -31.58 2.16 -22.62
CA THR A 331 -32.15 1.39 -23.73
C THR A 331 -31.05 0.63 -24.49
N ALA A 332 -31.46 -0.38 -25.26
CA ALA A 332 -30.55 -1.07 -26.17
C ALA A 332 -29.91 -0.11 -27.20
N ASP A 333 -30.59 0.98 -27.54
CA ASP A 333 -30.07 2.00 -28.46
C ASP A 333 -29.02 2.90 -27.79
N ASP A 334 -29.17 3.24 -26.50
CA ASP A 334 -28.17 4.00 -25.73
C ASP A 334 -26.88 3.19 -25.62
N LEU A 335 -26.97 1.94 -25.24
CA LEU A 335 -25.83 1.03 -25.14
C LEU A 335 -25.14 0.82 -26.48
N ARG A 336 -25.90 0.66 -27.57
CA ARG A 336 -25.37 0.57 -28.93
C ARG A 336 -24.65 1.87 -29.33
N SER A 337 -25.22 3.03 -29.03
CA SER A 337 -24.64 4.34 -29.36
C SER A 337 -23.33 4.55 -28.63
N ALA A 338 -23.26 4.21 -27.34
CA ALA A 338 -22.03 4.22 -26.55
C ALA A 338 -20.97 3.24 -27.09
N ALA A 339 -21.38 2.03 -27.50
CA ALA A 339 -20.49 1.06 -28.14
C ALA A 339 -19.92 1.59 -29.47
N VAL A 340 -20.71 2.23 -30.28
CA VAL A 340 -20.24 2.88 -31.54
C VAL A 340 -19.20 3.95 -31.24
N ALA A 341 -19.43 4.80 -30.24
CA ALA A 341 -18.49 5.86 -29.86
C ALA A 341 -17.14 5.32 -29.37
N LEU A 342 -17.14 4.17 -28.71
CA LEU A 342 -15.95 3.57 -28.12
C LEU A 342 -15.24 2.52 -29.00
N GLN A 343 -15.84 2.11 -30.14
CA GLN A 343 -15.30 0.98 -30.92
C GLN A 343 -13.86 1.15 -31.43
N SER A 344 -13.39 2.38 -31.58
CA SER A 344 -12.06 2.70 -32.08
C SER A 344 -11.04 2.98 -30.96
N THR A 345 -11.50 3.53 -29.84
CA THR A 345 -10.62 3.97 -28.72
C THR A 345 -10.57 2.98 -27.59
N ALA A 346 -11.64 2.21 -27.38
CA ALA A 346 -11.75 1.22 -26.30
C ALA A 346 -12.58 0.00 -26.74
N PRO A 347 -12.07 -0.83 -27.68
CA PRO A 347 -12.84 -1.90 -28.32
C PRO A 347 -13.39 -2.94 -27.34
N GLU A 348 -12.67 -3.26 -26.28
CA GLU A 348 -13.14 -4.16 -25.22
C GLU A 348 -14.33 -3.60 -24.44
N ALA A 349 -14.34 -2.29 -24.16
CA ALA A 349 -15.47 -1.63 -23.53
C ALA A 349 -16.67 -1.58 -24.50
N ALA A 350 -16.43 -1.30 -25.76
CA ALA A 350 -17.45 -1.33 -26.80
C ALA A 350 -18.08 -2.72 -26.94
N LEU A 351 -17.29 -3.78 -26.89
CA LEU A 351 -17.80 -5.16 -26.95
C LEU A 351 -18.69 -5.49 -25.74
N ARG A 352 -18.32 -5.07 -24.54
CA ARG A 352 -19.18 -5.25 -23.35
C ARG A 352 -20.51 -4.52 -23.48
N LEU A 353 -20.48 -3.26 -23.93
CA LEU A 353 -21.69 -2.46 -24.12
C LEU A 353 -22.62 -3.04 -25.18
N ILE A 354 -22.09 -3.47 -26.32
CA ILE A 354 -22.94 -4.05 -27.39
C ILE A 354 -23.47 -5.42 -26.98
N THR A 355 -22.75 -6.18 -26.17
CA THR A 355 -23.23 -7.45 -25.60
C THR A 355 -24.41 -7.20 -24.65
N ALA A 356 -24.33 -6.17 -23.82
CA ALA A 356 -25.44 -5.76 -22.96
C ALA A 356 -26.65 -5.26 -23.80
N ALA A 357 -26.42 -4.46 -24.86
CA ALA A 357 -27.45 -4.04 -25.78
C ALA A 357 -28.14 -5.24 -26.45
N HIS A 358 -27.36 -6.25 -26.84
CA HIS A 358 -27.90 -7.48 -27.45
C HIS A 358 -28.75 -8.28 -26.45
N ALA A 359 -28.35 -8.33 -25.16
CA ALA A 359 -29.17 -8.98 -24.13
C ALA A 359 -30.54 -8.30 -23.96
N LEU A 360 -30.61 -6.97 -24.07
CA LEU A 360 -31.86 -6.20 -24.00
C LEU A 360 -32.71 -6.33 -25.26
N ARG A 361 -32.09 -6.46 -26.44
CA ARG A 361 -32.77 -6.58 -27.73
C ARG A 361 -32.04 -7.53 -28.68
N PRO A 362 -32.22 -8.86 -28.51
CA PRO A 362 -31.52 -9.88 -29.29
C PRO A 362 -31.76 -9.81 -30.79
N SER A 363 -32.93 -9.35 -31.22
CA SER A 363 -33.35 -9.30 -32.65
C SER A 363 -32.92 -8.00 -33.36
N GLY A 364 -32.18 -7.09 -32.71
CA GLY A 364 -31.76 -5.82 -33.31
C GLY A 364 -30.68 -5.99 -34.38
N PRO A 365 -30.92 -5.81 -35.69
CA PRO A 365 -29.95 -6.11 -36.75
C PRO A 365 -28.66 -5.31 -36.63
N ALA A 366 -28.73 -4.01 -36.25
CA ALA A 366 -27.60 -3.14 -36.08
C ALA A 366 -26.74 -3.54 -34.84
N ILE A 367 -27.38 -4.07 -33.80
CA ILE A 367 -26.73 -4.55 -32.58
C ILE A 367 -25.99 -5.85 -32.89
N GLN A 368 -26.63 -6.80 -33.55
CA GLN A 368 -26.04 -8.08 -33.98
C GLN A 368 -24.81 -7.85 -34.86
N LYS A 369 -24.96 -6.95 -35.88
CA LYS A 369 -23.86 -6.60 -36.77
C LYS A 369 -22.67 -6.04 -36.05
N LEU A 370 -22.88 -5.02 -35.21
CA LEU A 370 -21.78 -4.38 -34.45
C LEU A 370 -21.12 -5.35 -33.47
N LYS A 371 -21.90 -6.22 -32.81
CA LYS A 371 -21.38 -7.24 -31.92
C LYS A 371 -20.45 -8.22 -32.66
N ALA A 372 -20.91 -8.77 -33.78
CA ALA A 372 -20.11 -9.69 -34.61
C ALA A 372 -18.84 -9.02 -35.17
N ASP A 373 -18.92 -7.73 -35.53
CA ASP A 373 -17.75 -6.98 -36.00
C ASP A 373 -16.71 -6.77 -34.91
N LEU A 374 -17.11 -6.49 -33.68
CA LEU A 374 -16.20 -6.32 -32.53
C LEU A 374 -15.63 -7.66 -32.06
N GLU A 375 -16.39 -8.74 -32.05
CA GLU A 375 -15.92 -10.09 -31.75
C GLU A 375 -14.85 -10.54 -32.75
N ARG A 376 -15.05 -10.34 -34.04
CA ARG A 376 -14.05 -10.61 -35.08
C ARG A 376 -12.77 -9.81 -34.89
N LYS A 377 -12.87 -8.53 -34.54
CA LYS A 377 -11.70 -7.68 -34.27
C LYS A 377 -10.91 -8.15 -33.05
N ARG A 378 -11.61 -8.53 -31.98
CA ARG A 378 -10.97 -9.11 -30.78
C ARG A 378 -10.22 -10.41 -31.13
N ASP A 379 -10.88 -11.33 -31.86
CA ASP A 379 -10.32 -12.63 -32.21
C ASP A 379 -9.19 -12.55 -33.25
N ALA A 380 -9.13 -11.48 -34.04
CA ALA A 380 -8.07 -11.18 -34.99
C ALA A 380 -6.90 -10.41 -34.39
N ALA A 381 -7.03 -9.85 -33.18
CA ALA A 381 -5.94 -9.19 -32.49
C ALA A 381 -4.88 -10.23 -32.08
N PRO A 382 -3.58 -10.01 -32.36
CA PRO A 382 -2.54 -10.90 -31.87
C PRO A 382 -2.61 -10.96 -30.33
N PRO A 383 -2.35 -12.14 -29.71
CA PRO A 383 -2.35 -12.22 -28.27
C PRO A 383 -1.39 -11.17 -27.74
N THR A 384 -1.93 -10.26 -26.94
CA THR A 384 -1.10 -9.28 -26.20
C THR A 384 -0.14 -10.09 -25.36
N GLY A 385 1.10 -10.15 -25.84
CA GLY A 385 2.17 -10.93 -25.23
C GLY A 385 2.31 -10.58 -23.75
N LEU A 386 2.50 -11.65 -22.99
CA LEU A 386 2.88 -11.69 -21.59
C LEU A 386 4.12 -10.84 -21.31
#